data_9cfe2b109dae1ad9530ebde953fcd833
#
_entry.id   9cfe2b109dae1ad9530ebde953fcd833
#
_cell.length_a   1.000
_cell.length_b   1.000
_cell.length_c   1.000
_cell.angle_alpha   90.00
_cell.angle_beta   90.00
_cell.angle_gamma   90.00
#
_symmetry.space_group_name_H-M   'P 1'
#
loop_
_entity.id
_entity.type
_entity.pdbx_description
1 polymer ?
#
loop_
_entity_poly.entity_id
_entity_poly.type
_entity_poly.pdbx_seq_one_letter_code
_entity_poly.pdbx_strand_id
1 'polypeptide(L)'
;MIPYRIYLSGGGICAVAHVGALIELSRRIPIKSIKEWMGVSAGSFVAMCICIGFTLEELLDFCVRFDFSNIKEMDSVPGWLLHFGMDTGERLHKLIDACLHVKGLSSDLTFKECSDRFNKSLRIVATDLNDAMPKMFSPLD
;
A
#
# COMPACT_ATOMS: atom_id res chain seq x y z
N MET A 1 3.56 11.84 23.55
CA MET A 1 4.67 11.24 22.74
C MET A 1 4.13 10.97 21.35
N ILE A 2 4.81 11.39 20.28
CA ILE A 2 4.42 11.12 18.91
C ILE A 2 5.06 9.79 18.50
N PRO A 3 4.30 8.82 17.96
CA PRO A 3 4.90 7.58 17.49
C PRO A 3 5.83 7.86 16.29
N TYR A 4 6.94 7.17 16.26
CA TYR A 4 7.87 7.23 15.13
C TYR A 4 7.41 6.38 13.94
N ARG A 5 6.66 5.30 14.23
CA ARG A 5 6.29 4.24 13.29
C ARG A 5 4.83 3.88 13.42
N ILE A 6 4.19 3.59 12.29
CA ILE A 6 2.84 3.02 12.21
C ILE A 6 2.88 1.71 11.43
N TYR A 7 2.14 0.72 11.94
CA TYR A 7 1.88 -0.57 11.29
C TYR A 7 0.44 -0.63 10.82
N LEU A 8 0.23 -1.01 9.57
CA LEU A 8 -1.07 -1.22 8.96
C LEU A 8 -1.21 -2.69 8.56
N SER A 9 -2.13 -3.39 9.20
CA SER A 9 -2.38 -4.81 8.95
C SER A 9 -3.04 -5.04 7.58
N GLY A 10 -3.02 -6.28 7.13
CA GLY A 10 -3.87 -6.74 6.03
C GLY A 10 -5.34 -6.75 6.46
N GLY A 11 -6.24 -6.89 5.49
CA GLY A 11 -7.68 -6.96 5.75
C GLY A 11 -8.53 -6.83 4.49
N GLY A 12 -7.92 -6.88 3.32
CA GLY A 12 -8.63 -6.70 2.05
C GLY A 12 -9.39 -5.37 2.03
N ILE A 13 -10.66 -5.38 1.64
CA ILE A 13 -11.50 -4.17 1.59
C ILE A 13 -11.67 -3.50 2.96
N CYS A 14 -11.58 -4.25 4.06
CA CYS A 14 -11.67 -3.68 5.41
C CYS A 14 -10.51 -2.72 5.72
N ALA A 15 -9.46 -2.67 4.89
CA ALA A 15 -8.37 -1.71 5.06
C ALA A 15 -8.81 -0.24 4.93
N VAL A 16 -9.99 0.05 4.39
CA VAL A 16 -10.60 1.40 4.47
C VAL A 16 -10.72 1.90 5.91
N ALA A 17 -10.87 1.00 6.88
CA ALA A 17 -10.89 1.35 8.30
C ALA A 17 -9.57 1.98 8.77
N HIS A 18 -8.43 1.64 8.13
CA HIS A 18 -7.15 2.29 8.43
C HIS A 18 -7.18 3.79 8.12
N VAL A 19 -7.82 4.17 7.00
CA VAL A 19 -7.94 5.58 6.62
C VAL A 19 -8.78 6.34 7.65
N GLY A 20 -9.91 5.78 8.08
CA GLY A 20 -10.74 6.36 9.14
C GLY A 20 -9.99 6.50 10.47
N ALA A 21 -9.25 5.47 10.88
CA ALA A 21 -8.43 5.49 12.09
C ALA A 21 -7.31 6.54 12.01
N LEU A 22 -6.67 6.68 10.86
CA LEU A 22 -5.62 7.67 10.63
C LEU A 22 -6.17 9.11 10.63
N ILE A 23 -7.38 9.33 10.10
CA ILE A 23 -8.07 10.62 10.18
C ILE A 23 -8.33 10.99 11.64
N GLU A 24 -8.87 10.07 12.45
CA GLU A 24 -9.08 10.34 13.87
C GLU A 24 -7.76 10.55 14.61
N LEU A 25 -6.73 9.76 14.31
CA LEU A 25 -5.40 9.92 14.90
C LEU A 25 -4.80 11.28 14.53
N SER A 26 -5.02 11.78 13.32
CA SER A 26 -4.48 13.07 12.85
C SER A 26 -5.00 14.27 13.63
N ARG A 27 -6.15 14.14 14.30
CA ARG A 27 -6.70 15.17 15.20
C ARG A 27 -5.92 15.28 16.50
N ARG A 28 -5.17 14.24 16.86
CA ARG A 28 -4.44 14.14 18.14
C ARG A 28 -2.95 14.27 17.98
N ILE A 29 -2.40 13.84 16.84
CA ILE A 29 -0.98 13.88 16.55
C ILE A 29 -0.71 14.33 15.11
N PRO A 30 0.43 14.99 14.85
CA PRO A 30 0.80 15.39 13.49
C PRO A 30 1.25 14.15 12.68
N ILE A 31 0.34 13.53 11.95
CA ILE A 31 0.60 12.35 11.10
C ILE A 31 1.78 12.58 10.15
N LYS A 32 1.96 13.82 9.66
CA LYS A 32 3.08 14.18 8.77
C LYS A 32 4.46 14.00 9.42
N SER A 33 4.55 13.98 10.75
CA SER A 33 5.81 13.77 11.48
C SER A 33 6.21 12.30 11.59
N ILE A 34 5.33 11.38 11.26
CA ILE A 34 5.60 9.94 11.29
C ILE A 34 6.55 9.60 10.14
N LYS A 35 7.67 8.96 10.50
CA LYS A 35 8.79 8.72 9.58
C LYS A 35 8.77 7.32 8.97
N GLU A 36 8.19 6.36 9.65
CA GLU A 36 8.21 4.98 9.19
C GLU A 36 6.79 4.41 9.11
N TRP A 37 6.48 3.88 7.94
CA TRP A 37 5.21 3.27 7.60
C TRP A 37 5.43 1.84 7.17
N MET A 38 4.82 0.91 7.86
CA MET A 38 4.91 -0.51 7.52
C MET A 38 3.51 -1.05 7.21
N GLY A 39 3.43 -1.86 6.18
CA GLY A 39 2.17 -2.45 5.76
C GLY A 39 2.28 -3.92 5.37
N VAL A 40 1.14 -4.61 5.48
CA VAL A 40 0.92 -5.97 4.98
C VAL A 40 -0.33 -5.97 4.12
N SER A 41 -0.27 -6.59 2.92
CA SER A 41 -1.43 -6.68 2.02
C SER A 41 -2.04 -5.30 1.74
N ALA A 42 -3.35 -5.11 1.89
CA ALA A 42 -4.03 -3.83 1.69
C ALA A 42 -3.50 -2.69 2.59
N GLY A 43 -2.97 -3.00 3.78
CA GLY A 43 -2.27 -2.02 4.61
C GLY A 43 -0.99 -1.49 3.97
N SER A 44 -0.33 -2.30 3.12
CA SER A 44 0.84 -1.85 2.33
C SER A 44 0.45 -0.78 1.32
N PHE A 45 -0.71 -0.94 0.68
CA PHE A 45 -1.22 0.04 -0.27
C PHE A 45 -1.49 1.39 0.41
N VAL A 46 -2.16 1.38 1.57
CA VAL A 46 -2.40 2.62 2.35
C VAL A 46 -1.08 3.25 2.80
N ALA A 47 -0.13 2.45 3.31
CA ALA A 47 1.19 2.92 3.72
C ALA A 47 1.97 3.55 2.54
N MET A 48 1.95 2.89 1.38
CA MET A 48 2.56 3.41 0.15
C MET A 48 1.96 4.77 -0.23
N CYS A 49 0.64 4.87 -0.31
CA CYS A 49 -0.04 6.12 -0.68
C CYS A 49 0.38 7.28 0.23
N ILE A 50 0.47 7.05 1.55
CA ILE A 50 0.92 8.07 2.51
C ILE A 50 2.39 8.43 2.29
N CYS A 51 3.24 7.44 2.01
CA CYS A 51 4.67 7.68 1.76
C CYS A 51 4.90 8.49 0.49
N ILE A 52 4.14 8.24 -0.59
CA ILE A 52 4.25 8.99 -1.85
C ILE A 52 3.47 10.31 -1.85
N GLY A 53 2.91 10.72 -0.71
CA GLY A 53 2.38 12.06 -0.52
C GLY A 53 0.88 12.22 -0.71
N PHE A 54 0.08 11.14 -0.67
CA PHE A 54 -1.38 11.28 -0.56
C PHE A 54 -1.75 11.87 0.80
N THR A 55 -2.71 12.78 0.81
CA THR A 55 -3.35 13.24 2.04
C THR A 55 -4.40 12.25 2.51
N LEU A 56 -4.81 12.35 3.77
CA LEU A 56 -5.87 11.49 4.30
C LEU A 56 -7.22 11.79 3.63
N GLU A 57 -7.45 13.04 3.22
CA GLU A 57 -8.64 13.46 2.49
C GLU A 57 -8.68 12.84 1.08
N GLU A 58 -7.55 12.84 0.35
CA GLU A 58 -7.44 12.18 -0.96
C GLU A 58 -7.68 10.67 -0.83
N LEU A 59 -7.14 10.03 0.23
CA LEU A 59 -7.36 8.61 0.49
C LEU A 59 -8.81 8.32 0.86
N LEU A 60 -9.46 9.18 1.63
CA LEU A 60 -10.87 9.02 1.95
C LEU A 60 -11.74 9.13 0.69
N ASP A 61 -11.50 10.15 -0.14
CA ASP A 61 -12.22 10.33 -1.40
C ASP A 61 -12.03 9.10 -2.33
N PHE A 62 -10.81 8.59 -2.42
CA PHE A 62 -10.52 7.35 -3.12
C PHE A 62 -11.34 6.18 -2.54
N CYS A 63 -11.33 5.97 -1.23
CA CYS A 63 -12.07 4.88 -0.59
C CYS A 63 -13.59 4.94 -0.83
N VAL A 64 -14.14 6.15 -0.93
CA VAL A 64 -15.59 6.34 -1.16
C VAL A 64 -15.97 6.13 -2.62
N ARG A 65 -15.10 6.51 -3.57
CA ARG A 65 -15.43 6.47 -5.00
C ARG A 65 -14.96 5.23 -5.72
N PHE A 66 -13.93 4.56 -5.18
CA PHE A 66 -13.32 3.44 -5.87
C PHE A 66 -14.15 2.16 -5.69
N ASP A 67 -14.47 1.51 -6.81
CA ASP A 67 -15.12 0.20 -6.80
C ASP A 67 -14.09 -0.92 -6.58
N PHE A 68 -13.96 -1.34 -5.33
CA PHE A 68 -13.04 -2.39 -4.93
C PHE A 68 -13.35 -3.78 -5.51
N SER A 69 -14.55 -4.00 -6.04
CA SER A 69 -14.90 -5.26 -6.70
C SER A 69 -14.08 -5.48 -7.98
N ASN A 70 -13.61 -4.38 -8.58
CA ASN A 70 -12.81 -4.39 -9.80
C ASN A 70 -11.32 -4.67 -9.60
N ILE A 71 -10.83 -4.81 -8.36
CA ILE A 71 -9.39 -5.12 -8.11
C ILE A 71 -9.07 -6.58 -8.40
N LYS A 72 -10.01 -7.49 -8.09
CA LYS A 72 -9.81 -8.93 -8.29
C LYS A 72 -10.29 -9.35 -9.65
N GLU A 73 -9.43 -10.01 -10.38
CA GLU A 73 -9.76 -10.72 -11.61
C GLU A 73 -9.64 -12.21 -11.33
N MET A 74 -10.78 -12.83 -10.96
CA MET A 74 -10.79 -14.29 -10.79
C MET A 74 -10.74 -14.93 -12.17
N ASP A 75 -9.61 -15.53 -12.48
CA ASP A 75 -9.43 -16.33 -13.67
C ASP A 75 -10.33 -17.58 -13.67
N SER A 76 -10.61 -18.11 -14.85
CA SER A 76 -11.31 -19.40 -14.99
C SER A 76 -10.44 -20.55 -14.44
N VAL A 77 -11.06 -21.64 -14.02
CA VAL A 77 -10.33 -22.84 -13.53
C VAL A 77 -9.19 -23.29 -14.47
N PRO A 78 -9.33 -23.28 -15.81
CA PRO A 78 -8.20 -23.50 -16.71
C PRO A 78 -7.08 -22.46 -16.60
N GLY A 79 -7.41 -21.18 -16.33
CA GLY A 79 -6.42 -20.12 -16.11
C GLY A 79 -5.58 -20.35 -14.85
N TRP A 80 -6.17 -20.87 -13.76
CA TRP A 80 -5.43 -21.20 -12.54
C TRP A 80 -4.35 -22.26 -12.78
N LEU A 81 -4.61 -23.22 -13.64
CA LEU A 81 -3.64 -24.26 -14.01
C LEU A 81 -2.53 -23.73 -14.91
N LEU A 82 -2.82 -22.74 -15.77
CA LEU A 82 -1.85 -22.14 -16.67
C LEU A 82 -0.94 -21.14 -15.98
N HIS A 83 -1.48 -20.36 -15.03
CA HIS A 83 -0.76 -19.27 -14.37
C HIS A 83 -0.36 -19.58 -12.94
N PHE A 84 -0.66 -20.78 -12.43
CA PHE A 84 -0.37 -21.19 -11.05
C PHE A 84 -0.88 -20.19 -9.99
N GLY A 85 -2.00 -19.48 -10.28
CA GLY A 85 -2.59 -18.48 -9.40
C GLY A 85 -4.02 -18.17 -9.76
N MET A 86 -4.78 -17.62 -8.79
CA MET A 86 -6.20 -17.26 -8.96
C MET A 86 -6.39 -15.85 -9.56
N ASP A 87 -5.35 -15.04 -9.57
CA ASP A 87 -5.35 -13.65 -10.02
C ASP A 87 -3.98 -13.29 -10.58
N THR A 88 -3.93 -12.62 -11.72
CA THR A 88 -2.69 -12.20 -12.36
C THR A 88 -2.03 -11.02 -11.64
N GLY A 89 -2.77 -10.30 -10.80
CA GLY A 89 -2.32 -9.08 -10.14
C GLY A 89 -2.25 -7.85 -11.05
N GLU A 90 -2.61 -7.98 -12.32
CA GLU A 90 -2.46 -6.91 -13.30
C GLU A 90 -3.29 -5.67 -12.95
N ARG A 91 -4.50 -5.86 -12.44
CA ARG A 91 -5.37 -4.76 -12.01
C ARG A 91 -4.81 -4.02 -10.81
N LEU A 92 -4.25 -4.75 -9.85
CA LEU A 92 -3.57 -4.14 -8.70
C LEU A 92 -2.33 -3.38 -9.14
N HIS A 93 -1.55 -3.93 -10.07
CA HIS A 93 -0.38 -3.25 -10.64
C HIS A 93 -0.78 -1.93 -11.33
N LYS A 94 -1.81 -1.95 -12.18
CA LYS A 94 -2.35 -0.74 -12.82
C LYS A 94 -2.84 0.30 -11.81
N LEU A 95 -3.44 -0.14 -10.70
CA LEU A 95 -3.86 0.77 -9.64
C LEU A 95 -2.67 1.44 -8.95
N ILE A 96 -1.61 0.68 -8.65
CA ILE A 96 -0.38 1.22 -8.07
C ILE A 96 0.26 2.24 -9.01
N ASP A 97 0.39 1.89 -10.30
CA ASP A 97 0.91 2.79 -11.34
C ASP A 97 0.09 4.09 -11.44
N ALA A 98 -1.23 3.98 -11.43
CA ALA A 98 -2.10 5.16 -11.45
C ALA A 98 -1.87 6.06 -10.23
N CYS A 99 -1.70 5.49 -9.04
CA CYS A 99 -1.37 6.26 -7.84
C CYS A 99 -0.02 6.98 -7.95
N LEU A 100 0.99 6.30 -8.48
CA LEU A 100 2.32 6.89 -8.71
C LEU A 100 2.23 8.04 -9.72
N HIS A 101 1.57 7.83 -10.86
CA HIS A 101 1.41 8.84 -11.90
C HIS A 101 0.64 10.07 -11.42
N VAL A 102 -0.42 9.91 -10.61
CA VAL A 102 -1.17 11.04 -10.01
C VAL A 102 -0.26 11.94 -9.16
N LYS A 103 0.78 11.35 -8.55
CA LYS A 103 1.79 12.10 -7.78
C LYS A 103 3.01 12.53 -8.62
N GLY A 104 2.96 12.35 -9.93
CA GLY A 104 4.07 12.70 -10.84
C GLY A 104 5.33 11.84 -10.62
N LEU A 105 5.13 10.55 -10.27
CA LEU A 105 6.19 9.60 -9.99
C LEU A 105 6.28 8.55 -11.11
N SER A 106 7.47 8.00 -11.30
CA SER A 106 7.69 6.88 -12.21
C SER A 106 7.16 5.59 -11.61
N SER A 107 6.67 4.67 -12.45
CA SER A 107 6.33 3.29 -12.06
C SER A 107 7.53 2.50 -11.54
N ASP A 108 8.75 2.89 -11.91
CA ASP A 108 10.01 2.26 -11.49
C ASP A 108 10.56 2.86 -10.18
N LEU A 109 9.77 3.69 -9.47
CA LEU A 109 10.20 4.31 -8.23
C LEU A 109 10.59 3.25 -7.18
N THR A 110 11.84 3.28 -6.76
CA THR A 110 12.33 2.37 -5.71
C THR A 110 11.94 2.84 -4.32
N PHE A 111 11.98 1.92 -3.33
CA PHE A 111 11.75 2.27 -1.92
C PHE A 111 12.75 3.30 -1.42
N LYS A 112 14.01 3.21 -1.89
CA LYS A 112 15.06 4.16 -1.53
C LYS A 112 14.77 5.55 -2.06
N GLU A 113 14.47 5.68 -3.35
CA GLU A 113 14.13 6.98 -3.96
C GLU A 113 12.89 7.59 -3.34
N CYS A 114 11.88 6.77 -3.02
CA CYS A 114 10.69 7.21 -2.28
C CYS A 114 11.08 7.80 -0.91
N SER A 115 11.94 7.09 -0.16
CA SER A 115 12.41 7.55 1.15
C SER A 115 13.20 8.85 1.05
N ASP A 116 14.11 8.95 0.09
CA ASP A 116 14.96 10.13 -0.12
C ASP A 116 14.12 11.36 -0.51
N ARG A 117 13.10 11.16 -1.35
CA ARG A 117 12.25 12.24 -1.86
C ARG A 117 11.25 12.74 -0.82
N PHE A 118 10.63 11.85 -0.04
CA PHE A 118 9.52 12.18 0.86
C PHE A 118 9.92 12.19 2.34
N ASN A 119 11.15 11.82 2.66
CA ASN A 119 11.65 11.70 4.04
C ASN A 119 10.76 10.81 4.92
N LYS A 120 10.27 9.71 4.29
CA LYS A 120 9.46 8.66 4.91
C LYS A 120 9.97 7.30 4.47
N SER A 121 10.12 6.38 5.41
CA SER A 121 10.51 4.99 5.14
C SER A 121 9.27 4.13 4.97
N LEU A 122 9.08 3.59 3.78
CA LEU A 122 8.08 2.58 3.49
C LEU A 122 8.68 1.20 3.71
N ARG A 123 7.97 0.33 4.45
CA ARG A 123 8.29 -1.08 4.58
C ARG A 123 7.08 -1.93 4.22
N ILE A 124 7.29 -2.95 3.42
CA ILE A 124 6.24 -3.88 3.00
C ILE A 124 6.65 -5.29 3.37
N VAL A 125 5.74 -6.03 3.99
CA VAL A 125 5.93 -7.44 4.29
C VAL A 125 5.15 -8.27 3.28
N ALA A 126 5.84 -9.16 2.61
CA ALA A 126 5.30 -10.15 1.68
C ALA A 126 5.72 -11.56 2.11
N THR A 127 5.18 -12.58 1.45
CA THR A 127 5.61 -13.98 1.64
C THR A 127 6.47 -14.39 0.46
N ASP A 128 7.69 -14.85 0.73
CA ASP A 128 8.51 -15.52 -0.27
C ASP A 128 7.99 -16.96 -0.42
N LEU A 129 7.50 -17.30 -1.61
CA LEU A 129 6.90 -18.61 -1.87
C LEU A 129 7.95 -19.71 -2.03
N ASN A 130 9.20 -19.38 -2.37
CA ASN A 130 10.26 -20.38 -2.50
C ASN A 130 10.69 -20.90 -1.14
N ASP A 131 10.83 -19.99 -0.18
CA ASP A 131 11.30 -20.32 1.17
C ASP A 131 10.14 -20.47 2.18
N ALA A 132 8.90 -20.18 1.77
CA ALA A 132 7.73 -20.13 2.63
C ALA A 132 7.89 -19.21 3.87
N MET A 133 8.66 -18.14 3.73
CA MET A 133 9.04 -17.23 4.81
C MET A 133 8.57 -15.79 4.54
N PRO A 134 8.27 -15.01 5.58
CA PRO A 134 8.00 -13.60 5.41
C PRO A 134 9.28 -12.88 4.96
N LYS A 135 9.14 -12.02 3.94
CA LYS A 135 10.20 -11.16 3.42
C LYS A 135 9.77 -9.70 3.58
N MET A 136 10.67 -8.89 4.11
CA MET A 136 10.46 -7.46 4.23
C MET A 136 11.21 -6.74 3.12
N PHE A 137 10.52 -5.82 2.44
CA PHE A 137 11.09 -4.87 1.50
C PHE A 137 11.17 -3.50 2.15
N SER A 138 12.28 -2.81 1.99
CA SER A 138 12.55 -1.54 2.67
C SER A 138 13.50 -0.65 1.84
N PRO A 139 13.73 0.62 2.22
CA PRO A 139 14.75 1.46 1.57
C PRO A 139 16.19 0.98 1.72
N LEU A 140 16.43 -0.07 2.51
CA LEU A 140 17.75 -0.63 2.77
C LEU A 140 18.08 -1.85 1.89
N ASP A 141 17.10 -2.33 1.10
CA ASP A 141 17.25 -3.47 0.20
C ASP A 141 17.76 -3.05 -1.17
#